data_35550c4c1d1d4b6155aded0fd18fceaf
#
_entry.id   35550c4c1d1d4b6155aded0fd18fceaf
#
_cell.length_a   1.000
_cell.length_b   1.000
_cell.length_c   1.000
_cell.angle_alpha   90.00
_cell.angle_beta   90.00
_cell.angle_gamma   90.00
#
_symmetry.space_group_name_H-M   'P 1'
#
loop_
_entity.id
_entity.type
_entity.pdbx_description
1 polymer ?
#
loop_
_entity_poly.entity_id
_entity_poly.type
_entity_poly.pdbx_seq_one_letter_code
_entity_poly.pdbx_strand_id
1 'polypeptide(L)'
;MKQGGFTLIELLVVVAIIGILAAVGVVAYNGYTSAAKVAATKANHKMITKMIGAKGIQCTIGGDVDYLDINGTTKNFTCPISIDNFVGYMNQTIYGMKLLSPYGTPNGSWCRVNVTNCSPPGYMSACPSNPAQLGYLSVFKSSGNQIKICSNLEYKNGSIVYLEDIISYE
;
A
#
# COMPACT_ATOMS: atom_id res chain seq x y z
N MET A 1 62.40 5.48 10.55
CA MET A 1 61.02 5.12 10.96
C MET A 1 60.81 3.64 10.69
N LYS A 2 60.58 2.78 11.70
CA LYS A 2 60.29 1.36 11.49
C LYS A 2 58.80 1.28 11.14
N GLN A 3 58.47 0.93 9.89
CA GLN A 3 57.10 0.56 9.51
C GLN A 3 56.83 -0.83 10.08
N GLY A 4 55.98 -0.91 11.10
CA GLY A 4 55.44 -2.17 11.59
C GLY A 4 54.46 -2.71 10.54
N GLY A 5 54.82 -3.83 9.88
CA GLY A 5 53.90 -4.53 8.98
C GLY A 5 52.82 -5.28 9.79
N PHE A 6 51.61 -5.38 9.28
CA PHE A 6 50.55 -6.21 9.82
C PHE A 6 50.94 -7.70 9.77
N THR A 7 50.65 -8.41 10.86
CA THR A 7 50.87 -9.87 10.88
C THR A 7 49.69 -10.58 10.19
N LEU A 8 49.96 -11.73 9.61
CA LEU A 8 48.96 -12.56 8.92
C LEU A 8 47.86 -13.00 9.88
N ILE A 9 48.18 -13.25 11.15
CA ILE A 9 47.21 -13.67 12.15
C ILE A 9 46.27 -12.52 12.56
N GLU A 10 46.73 -11.28 12.62
CA GLU A 10 45.89 -10.10 12.92
C GLU A 10 44.84 -9.90 11.81
N LEU A 11 45.26 -10.09 10.55
CA LEU A 11 44.32 -9.98 9.42
C LEU A 11 43.27 -11.11 9.46
N LEU A 12 43.72 -12.34 9.76
CA LEU A 12 42.85 -13.52 9.77
C LEU A 12 41.80 -13.41 10.89
N VAL A 13 42.14 -12.93 12.07
CA VAL A 13 41.19 -12.71 13.19
C VAL A 13 40.17 -11.64 12.83
N VAL A 14 40.60 -10.54 12.20
CA VAL A 14 39.69 -9.45 11.81
C VAL A 14 38.67 -9.95 10.80
N VAL A 15 39.08 -10.67 9.74
CA VAL A 15 38.12 -11.16 8.74
C VAL A 15 37.19 -12.23 9.31
N ALA A 16 37.63 -13.04 10.27
CA ALA A 16 36.81 -14.00 10.96
C ALA A 16 35.70 -13.32 11.77
N ILE A 17 36.03 -12.25 12.52
CA ILE A 17 35.06 -11.47 13.30
C ILE A 17 34.06 -10.78 12.38
N ILE A 18 34.53 -10.13 11.31
CA ILE A 18 33.65 -9.49 10.33
C ILE A 18 32.71 -10.51 9.69
N GLY A 19 33.18 -11.70 9.35
CA GLY A 19 32.37 -12.78 8.79
C GLY A 19 31.22 -13.22 9.72
N ILE A 20 31.52 -13.38 11.01
CA ILE A 20 30.50 -13.74 12.00
C ILE A 20 29.46 -12.61 12.17
N LEU A 21 29.91 -11.37 12.30
CA LEU A 21 29.02 -10.21 12.46
C LEU A 21 28.15 -10.00 11.23
N ALA A 22 28.70 -10.18 10.02
CA ALA A 22 27.94 -10.09 8.78
C ALA A 22 26.86 -11.16 8.69
N ALA A 23 27.15 -12.41 9.04
CA ALA A 23 26.20 -13.52 9.01
C ALA A 23 25.00 -13.26 9.91
N VAL A 24 25.21 -12.80 11.16
CA VAL A 24 24.13 -12.46 12.10
C VAL A 24 23.40 -11.20 11.64
N GLY A 25 24.11 -10.19 11.16
CA GLY A 25 23.55 -8.92 10.73
C GLY A 25 22.56 -9.04 9.57
N VAL A 26 22.85 -9.88 8.56
CA VAL A 26 21.95 -10.07 7.40
C VAL A 26 20.62 -10.69 7.81
N VAL A 27 20.61 -11.68 8.71
CA VAL A 27 19.36 -12.32 9.17
C VAL A 27 18.50 -11.33 9.95
N ALA A 28 19.10 -10.58 10.88
CA ALA A 28 18.39 -9.58 11.67
C ALA A 28 17.84 -8.44 10.78
N TYR A 29 18.63 -7.98 9.80
CA TYR A 29 18.22 -6.93 8.86
C TYR A 29 17.01 -7.34 8.01
N ASN A 30 16.99 -8.56 7.49
CA ASN A 30 15.87 -9.07 6.70
C ASN A 30 14.58 -9.16 7.52
N GLY A 31 14.65 -9.59 8.77
CA GLY A 31 13.50 -9.60 9.69
C GLY A 31 12.96 -8.21 9.97
N TYR A 32 13.86 -7.26 10.25
CA TYR A 32 13.48 -5.86 10.51
C TYR A 32 12.83 -5.19 9.30
N THR A 33 13.42 -5.36 8.11
CA THR A 33 12.87 -4.76 6.88
C THR A 33 11.50 -5.33 6.52
N SER A 34 11.28 -6.63 6.71
CA SER A 34 9.97 -7.24 6.51
C SER A 34 8.91 -6.67 7.47
N ALA A 35 9.22 -6.59 8.74
CA ALA A 35 8.32 -6.00 9.74
C ALA A 35 8.01 -4.52 9.44
N ALA A 36 9.03 -3.75 9.01
CA ALA A 36 8.86 -2.35 8.62
C ALA A 36 7.92 -2.19 7.41
N LYS A 37 8.03 -3.06 6.41
CA LYS A 37 7.13 -3.07 5.24
C LYS A 37 5.67 -3.33 5.64
N VAL A 38 5.44 -4.32 6.50
CA VAL A 38 4.11 -4.62 7.03
C VAL A 38 3.56 -3.43 7.82
N ALA A 39 4.36 -2.82 8.69
CA ALA A 39 3.95 -1.65 9.45
C ALA A 39 3.59 -0.46 8.57
N ALA A 40 4.39 -0.18 7.54
CA ALA A 40 4.12 0.89 6.58
C ALA A 40 2.84 0.62 5.76
N THR A 41 2.59 -0.63 5.34
CA THR A 41 1.35 -1.01 4.66
C THR A 41 0.13 -0.78 5.56
N LYS A 42 0.20 -1.15 6.84
CA LYS A 42 -0.86 -0.88 7.82
C LYS A 42 -1.13 0.62 8.00
N ALA A 43 -0.07 1.43 8.03
CA ALA A 43 -0.21 2.89 8.14
C ALA A 43 -0.90 3.48 6.91
N ASN A 44 -0.51 3.06 5.71
CA ASN A 44 -1.14 3.47 4.45
C ASN A 44 -2.62 3.06 4.42
N HIS A 45 -2.94 1.82 4.79
CA HIS A 45 -4.31 1.34 4.88
C HIS A 45 -5.17 2.24 5.78
N LYS A 46 -4.73 2.48 7.01
CA LYS A 46 -5.43 3.32 7.98
C LYS A 46 -5.62 4.76 7.49
N MET A 47 -4.63 5.32 6.82
CA MET A 47 -4.71 6.67 6.24
C MET A 47 -5.79 6.73 5.16
N ILE A 48 -5.80 5.78 4.23
CA ILE A 48 -6.77 5.73 3.14
C ILE A 48 -8.19 5.45 3.65
N THR A 49 -8.36 4.52 4.60
CA THR A 49 -9.67 4.25 5.22
C THR A 49 -10.26 5.51 5.85
N LYS A 50 -9.46 6.27 6.59
CA LYS A 50 -9.88 7.54 7.17
C LYS A 50 -10.23 8.59 6.12
N MET A 51 -9.43 8.70 5.06
CA MET A 51 -9.66 9.64 3.97
C MET A 51 -10.98 9.33 3.25
N ILE A 52 -11.22 8.07 2.91
CA ILE A 52 -12.46 7.65 2.24
C ILE A 52 -13.67 7.88 3.13
N GLY A 53 -13.58 7.54 4.42
CA GLY A 53 -14.65 7.78 5.39
C GLY A 53 -14.98 9.28 5.52
N ALA A 54 -13.96 10.13 5.64
CA ALA A 54 -14.16 11.58 5.72
C ALA A 54 -14.82 12.15 4.46
N LYS A 55 -14.38 11.71 3.27
CA LYS A 55 -14.97 12.13 1.99
C LYS A 55 -16.40 11.58 1.80
N GLY A 56 -16.67 10.38 2.28
CA GLY A 56 -18.03 9.82 2.33
C GLY A 56 -18.96 10.68 3.19
N ILE A 57 -18.56 11.03 4.40
CA ILE A 57 -19.33 11.93 5.28
C ILE A 57 -19.51 13.30 4.62
N GLN A 58 -18.49 13.87 4.00
CA GLN A 58 -18.60 15.14 3.28
C GLN A 58 -19.65 15.04 2.17
N CYS A 59 -19.70 13.91 1.46
CA CYS A 59 -20.67 13.67 0.42
C CYS A 59 -22.12 13.54 0.98
N THR A 60 -22.29 12.94 2.14
CA THR A 60 -23.60 12.82 2.82
C THR A 60 -24.16 14.18 3.26
N ILE A 61 -23.29 15.08 3.73
CA ILE A 61 -23.69 16.44 4.13
C ILE A 61 -24.10 17.28 2.90
N GLY A 62 -23.65 16.90 1.71
CA GLY A 62 -23.84 17.61 0.45
C GLY A 62 -22.75 18.65 0.18
N GLY A 63 -22.45 18.86 -1.07
CA GLY A 63 -21.46 19.83 -1.52
C GLY A 63 -20.39 19.19 -2.39
N ASP A 64 -19.36 19.98 -2.66
CA ASP A 64 -18.23 19.54 -3.48
C ASP A 64 -17.21 18.77 -2.66
N VAL A 65 -16.76 17.65 -3.21
CA VAL A 65 -15.73 16.81 -2.62
C VAL A 65 -14.50 16.80 -3.53
N ASP A 66 -13.37 17.23 -2.98
CA ASP A 66 -12.11 17.21 -3.72
C ASP A 66 -11.57 15.80 -3.88
N TYR A 67 -11.00 15.52 -5.04
CA TYR A 67 -10.26 14.30 -5.33
C TYR A 67 -9.02 14.60 -6.18
N LEU A 68 -8.06 13.67 -6.20
CA LEU A 68 -6.92 13.76 -7.11
C LEU A 68 -7.23 12.92 -8.36
N ASP A 69 -6.98 13.49 -9.53
CA ASP A 69 -6.98 12.70 -10.75
C ASP A 69 -5.70 11.84 -10.84
N ILE A 70 -5.60 11.00 -11.86
CA ILE A 70 -4.46 10.11 -12.06
C ILE A 70 -3.11 10.82 -12.23
N ASN A 71 -3.13 12.11 -12.58
CA ASN A 71 -1.93 12.95 -12.71
C ASN A 71 -1.54 13.63 -11.38
N GLY A 72 -2.39 13.49 -10.34
CA GLY A 72 -2.24 14.15 -9.06
C GLY A 72 -2.78 15.58 -9.04
N THR A 73 -3.60 15.96 -10.02
CA THR A 73 -4.26 17.28 -10.05
C THR A 73 -5.53 17.23 -9.21
N THR A 74 -5.73 18.22 -8.35
CA THR A 74 -6.96 18.36 -7.56
C THR A 74 -8.12 18.74 -8.47
N LYS A 75 -9.19 17.96 -8.37
CA LYS A 75 -10.50 18.19 -8.99
C LYS A 75 -11.59 18.00 -7.96
N ASN A 76 -12.81 18.35 -8.28
CA ASN A 76 -13.96 18.13 -7.42
C ASN A 76 -15.10 17.44 -8.15
N PHE A 77 -16.01 16.85 -7.39
CA PHE A 77 -17.32 16.41 -7.84
C PHE A 77 -18.37 16.85 -6.83
N THR A 78 -19.57 17.11 -7.32
CA THR A 78 -20.71 17.53 -6.47
C THR A 78 -21.53 16.32 -6.06
N CYS A 79 -21.82 16.20 -4.77
CA CYS A 79 -22.69 15.16 -4.22
C CYS A 79 -24.18 15.57 -4.24
N PRO A 80 -25.10 14.59 -4.27
CA PRO A 80 -24.88 13.14 -4.16
C PRO A 80 -24.49 12.48 -5.48
N ILE A 81 -23.67 11.43 -5.40
CA ILE A 81 -23.28 10.60 -6.54
C ILE A 81 -23.46 9.12 -6.22
N SER A 82 -23.49 8.28 -7.26
CA SER A 82 -23.53 6.84 -7.06
C SER A 82 -22.27 6.34 -6.35
N ILE A 83 -22.41 5.27 -5.55
CA ILE A 83 -21.27 4.63 -4.88
C ILE A 83 -20.18 4.17 -5.88
N ASP A 84 -20.57 3.76 -7.09
CA ASP A 84 -19.63 3.33 -8.12
C ASP A 84 -18.74 4.50 -8.59
N ASN A 85 -19.34 5.67 -8.80
CA ASN A 85 -18.60 6.89 -9.14
C ASN A 85 -17.71 7.34 -7.98
N PHE A 86 -18.23 7.31 -6.74
CA PHE A 86 -17.45 7.67 -5.57
C PHE A 86 -16.20 6.77 -5.44
N VAL A 87 -16.37 5.45 -5.53
CA VAL A 87 -15.25 4.49 -5.52
C VAL A 87 -14.27 4.77 -6.66
N GLY A 88 -14.77 5.11 -7.85
CA GLY A 88 -13.94 5.51 -8.99
C GLY A 88 -13.05 6.72 -8.69
N TYR A 89 -13.60 7.78 -8.10
CA TYR A 89 -12.83 8.98 -7.70
C TYR A 89 -11.85 8.69 -6.56
N MET A 90 -12.21 7.83 -5.61
CA MET A 90 -11.30 7.41 -4.54
C MET A 90 -10.11 6.61 -5.09
N ASN A 91 -10.35 5.73 -6.06
CA ASN A 91 -9.28 5.01 -6.75
C ASN A 91 -8.36 5.94 -7.52
N GLN A 92 -8.89 6.94 -8.22
CA GLN A 92 -8.08 7.98 -8.87
C GLN A 92 -7.24 8.75 -7.86
N THR A 93 -7.82 9.11 -6.71
CA THR A 93 -7.11 9.80 -5.63
C THR A 93 -5.93 8.98 -5.12
N ILE A 94 -6.12 7.69 -4.84
CA ILE A 94 -5.05 6.81 -4.38
C ILE A 94 -3.93 6.72 -5.41
N TYR A 95 -4.27 6.61 -6.67
CA TYR A 95 -3.29 6.60 -7.76
C TYR A 95 -2.56 7.94 -7.90
N GLY A 96 -3.31 9.05 -7.87
CA GLY A 96 -2.78 10.42 -7.97
C GLY A 96 -1.87 10.81 -6.80
N MET A 97 -2.08 10.23 -5.61
CA MET A 97 -1.20 10.41 -4.45
C MET A 97 0.19 9.79 -4.66
N LYS A 98 0.37 8.97 -5.70
CA LYS A 98 1.63 8.26 -6.00
C LYS A 98 2.21 7.51 -4.80
N LEU A 99 1.34 6.97 -3.95
CA LEU A 99 1.75 6.17 -2.81
C LEU A 99 2.47 4.92 -3.33
N LEU A 100 3.76 4.81 -2.98
CA LEU A 100 4.52 3.61 -3.29
C LEU A 100 4.21 2.52 -2.25
N SER A 101 4.02 1.31 -2.73
CA SER A 101 4.02 0.14 -1.85
C SER A 101 5.37 0.03 -1.15
N PRO A 102 5.41 -0.28 0.15
CA PRO A 102 6.67 -0.56 0.85
C PRO A 102 7.48 -1.72 0.25
N TYR A 103 6.87 -2.49 -0.64
CA TYR A 103 7.53 -3.58 -1.36
C TYR A 103 8.12 -3.16 -2.71
N GLY A 104 8.11 -1.85 -3.03
CA GLY A 104 8.72 -1.30 -4.25
C GLY A 104 7.84 -1.41 -5.49
N THR A 105 6.63 -1.93 -5.37
CA THR A 105 5.64 -1.93 -6.45
C THR A 105 4.84 -0.63 -6.38
N PRO A 106 4.52 0.02 -7.51
CA PRO A 106 3.60 1.16 -7.47
C PRO A 106 2.28 0.68 -6.86
N ASN A 107 1.73 1.42 -5.90
CA ASN A 107 0.37 1.17 -5.43
C ASN A 107 -0.55 1.39 -6.64
N GLY A 108 -0.82 0.32 -7.32
CA GLY A 108 -1.83 0.27 -8.34
C GLY A 108 -3.14 -0.12 -7.67
N SER A 109 -3.98 0.83 -7.36
CA SER A 109 -5.39 0.56 -7.52
C SER A 109 -5.55 -0.05 -8.92
N TRP A 110 -6.32 -1.12 -9.06
CA TRP A 110 -6.57 -1.77 -10.35
C TRP A 110 -7.30 -0.85 -11.33
N CYS A 111 -6.70 0.31 -11.64
CA CYS A 111 -6.93 1.04 -12.85
C CYS A 111 -5.83 0.66 -13.83
N ARG A 112 -5.94 -0.50 -14.46
CA ARG A 112 -5.15 -0.81 -15.65
C ARG A 112 -5.65 0.07 -16.78
N VAL A 113 -4.88 1.14 -16.99
CA VAL A 113 -4.67 1.84 -18.25
C VAL A 113 -5.67 1.53 -19.39
N ASN A 114 -6.79 2.23 -19.37
CA ASN A 114 -7.23 3.00 -20.54
C ASN A 114 -8.15 4.12 -20.04
N VAL A 115 -7.70 5.31 -20.08
CA VAL A 115 -7.70 6.40 -19.14
C VAL A 115 -8.91 7.33 -19.25
N THR A 116 -10.05 6.87 -19.66
CA THR A 116 -11.25 7.72 -19.69
C THR A 116 -12.28 7.35 -18.63
N ASN A 117 -12.23 6.16 -18.08
CA ASN A 117 -13.09 5.76 -16.98
C ASN A 117 -12.36 4.73 -16.10
N CYS A 118 -11.91 5.13 -14.92
CA CYS A 118 -11.58 4.22 -13.84
C CYS A 118 -12.86 3.61 -13.26
N SER A 119 -13.62 2.94 -14.08
CA SER A 119 -14.62 2.00 -13.64
C SER A 119 -13.93 0.65 -13.53
N PRO A 120 -13.88 0.01 -12.36
CA PRO A 120 -13.43 -1.36 -12.30
C PRO A 120 -14.33 -2.20 -13.18
N PRO A 121 -13.80 -2.99 -14.12
CA PRO A 121 -14.62 -3.97 -14.81
C PRO A 121 -14.95 -5.07 -13.80
N GLY A 122 -16.14 -5.03 -13.27
CA GLY A 122 -16.68 -6.07 -12.41
C GLY A 122 -16.47 -5.81 -10.91
N TYR A 123 -17.49 -6.11 -10.15
CA TYR A 123 -17.46 -6.13 -8.69
C TYR A 123 -16.39 -7.12 -8.21
N MET A 124 -15.36 -6.65 -7.55
CA MET A 124 -14.50 -7.54 -6.80
C MET A 124 -15.28 -7.99 -5.55
N SER A 125 -15.55 -9.26 -5.43
CA SER A 125 -16.25 -9.84 -4.28
C SER A 125 -15.29 -10.12 -3.11
N ALA A 126 -13.97 -10.10 -3.35
CA ALA A 126 -12.96 -10.45 -2.36
C ALA A 126 -11.68 -9.62 -2.54
N CYS A 127 -10.92 -9.50 -1.47
CA CYS A 127 -9.59 -8.89 -1.50
C CYS A 127 -8.66 -9.66 -2.46
N PRO A 128 -7.82 -8.96 -3.24
CA PRO A 128 -6.86 -9.60 -4.13
C PRO A 128 -5.92 -10.54 -3.37
N SER A 129 -5.75 -11.77 -3.86
CA SER A 129 -4.94 -12.81 -3.21
C SER A 129 -3.66 -13.16 -3.98
N ASN A 130 -3.18 -12.28 -4.85
CA ASN A 130 -1.97 -12.52 -5.65
C ASN A 130 -0.71 -12.14 -4.85
N PRO A 131 0.26 -13.06 -4.64
CA PRO A 131 1.51 -12.79 -3.95
C PRO A 131 2.36 -11.66 -4.58
N ALA A 132 2.22 -11.41 -5.88
CA ALA A 132 2.90 -10.30 -6.55
C ALA A 132 2.34 -8.92 -6.16
N GLN A 133 1.29 -8.86 -5.36
CA GLN A 133 0.57 -7.65 -4.97
C GLN A 133 0.74 -7.29 -3.49
N LEU A 134 1.88 -7.66 -2.88
CA LEU A 134 2.18 -7.26 -1.52
C LEU A 134 2.30 -5.74 -1.40
N GLY A 135 1.70 -5.20 -0.34
CA GLY A 135 1.64 -3.76 -0.11
C GLY A 135 0.61 -3.02 -0.98
N TYR A 136 -0.11 -3.72 -1.86
CA TYR A 136 -1.19 -3.12 -2.64
C TYR A 136 -2.39 -2.78 -1.76
N LEU A 137 -3.01 -1.66 -2.10
CA LEU A 137 -4.25 -1.20 -1.52
C LEU A 137 -5.32 -1.18 -2.61
N SER A 138 -6.46 -1.79 -2.34
CA SER A 138 -7.59 -1.89 -3.26
C SER A 138 -8.85 -1.35 -2.61
N VAL A 139 -9.61 -0.56 -3.35
CA VAL A 139 -10.90 0.00 -2.92
C VAL A 139 -11.94 -0.40 -3.94
N PHE A 140 -13.03 -1.00 -3.50
CA PHE A 140 -14.10 -1.44 -4.39
C PHE A 140 -15.45 -1.46 -3.66
N LYS A 141 -16.51 -1.43 -4.45
CA LYS A 141 -17.86 -1.61 -3.94
C LYS A 141 -18.07 -3.05 -3.50
N SER A 142 -18.57 -3.23 -2.30
CA SER A 142 -19.04 -4.50 -1.76
C SER A 142 -20.55 -4.65 -1.98
N SER A 143 -21.20 -5.56 -1.27
CA SER A 143 -22.66 -5.74 -1.33
C SER A 143 -23.40 -4.49 -0.81
N GLY A 144 -24.48 -4.10 -1.47
CA GLY A 144 -25.27 -2.93 -1.09
C GLY A 144 -24.52 -1.62 -1.23
N ASN A 145 -24.65 -0.74 -0.25
CA ASN A 145 -23.97 0.57 -0.20
C ASN A 145 -22.70 0.52 0.67
N GLN A 146 -21.86 -0.49 0.48
CA GLN A 146 -20.64 -0.67 1.24
C GLN A 146 -19.40 -0.54 0.34
N ILE A 147 -18.38 0.13 0.87
CA ILE A 147 -17.06 0.25 0.27
C ILE A 147 -16.12 -0.64 1.05
N LYS A 148 -15.46 -1.56 0.37
CA LYS A 148 -14.45 -2.44 0.94
C LYS A 148 -13.06 -1.93 0.58
N ILE A 149 -12.19 -1.88 1.57
CA ILE A 149 -10.79 -1.46 1.44
C ILE A 149 -9.92 -2.62 1.88
N CYS A 150 -9.05 -3.07 1.01
CA CYS A 150 -8.14 -4.18 1.28
C CYS A 150 -6.69 -3.75 1.12
N SER A 151 -5.80 -4.28 1.96
CA SER A 151 -4.35 -4.14 1.80
C SER A 151 -3.64 -5.45 2.05
N ASN A 152 -2.87 -5.92 1.09
CA ASN A 152 -2.08 -7.14 1.20
C ASN A 152 -0.83 -6.88 2.03
N LEU A 153 -0.70 -7.53 3.19
CA LEU A 153 0.39 -7.31 4.13
C LEU A 153 1.62 -8.17 3.84
N GLU A 154 1.43 -9.47 3.84
CA GLU A 154 2.50 -10.45 3.71
C GLU A 154 1.98 -11.76 3.11
N TYR A 155 2.91 -12.55 2.57
CA TYR A 155 2.62 -13.91 2.16
C TYR A 155 3.14 -14.87 3.24
N LYS A 156 2.24 -15.65 3.84
CA LYS A 156 2.57 -16.54 4.96
C LYS A 156 1.77 -17.83 4.86
N ASN A 157 2.44 -18.96 5.08
CA ASN A 157 1.82 -20.28 5.06
C ASN A 157 0.99 -20.58 3.80
N GLY A 158 1.48 -20.17 2.63
CA GLY A 158 0.78 -20.43 1.36
C GLY A 158 -0.37 -19.48 1.04
N SER A 159 -0.60 -18.46 1.86
CA SER A 159 -1.71 -17.51 1.70
C SER A 159 -1.28 -16.06 1.90
N ILE A 160 -2.05 -15.15 1.31
CA ILE A 160 -1.90 -13.71 1.57
C ILE A 160 -2.60 -13.37 2.88
N VAL A 161 -1.87 -12.71 3.77
CA VAL A 161 -2.44 -12.03 4.93
C VAL A 161 -2.80 -10.61 4.51
N TYR A 162 -4.03 -10.20 4.69
CA TYR A 162 -4.50 -8.87 4.31
C TYR A 162 -5.28 -8.19 5.45
N LEU A 163 -5.38 -6.86 5.36
CA LEU A 163 -6.33 -6.06 6.14
C LEU A 163 -7.58 -5.81 5.29
N GLU A 164 -8.72 -5.78 5.94
CA GLU A 164 -9.99 -5.45 5.34
C GLU A 164 -10.76 -4.48 6.25
N ASP A 165 -11.18 -3.37 5.69
CA ASP A 165 -12.12 -2.44 6.31
C ASP A 165 -13.35 -2.27 5.42
N ILE A 166 -14.52 -2.09 6.03
CA ILE A 166 -15.79 -1.85 5.35
C ILE A 166 -16.35 -0.53 5.84
N ILE A 167 -16.71 0.33 4.91
CA ILE A 167 -17.32 1.64 5.18
C ILE A 167 -18.71 1.65 4.53
N SER A 168 -19.73 2.04 5.28
CA SER A 168 -21.07 2.29 4.72
C SER A 168 -21.07 3.63 3.98
N TYR A 169 -21.69 3.66 2.80
CA TYR A 169 -21.91 4.84 1.99
C TYR A 169 -23.42 5.12 1.94
N GLU A 170 -23.86 6.22 2.54
CA GLU A 170 -25.25 6.63 2.64
C GLU A 170 -25.61 7.74 1.65
#